data_45183cd1d43a211e8bfd6447f1df3a25
#
_entry.id   45183cd1d43a211e8bfd6447f1df3a25
#
_cell.length_a   1.000
_cell.length_b   1.000
_cell.length_c   1.000
_cell.angle_alpha   90.00
_cell.angle_beta   90.00
_cell.angle_gamma   90.00
#
_symmetry.space_group_name_H-M   'P 1'
#
loop_
_entity.id
_entity.type
_entity.pdbx_description
1 polymer ?
#
loop_
_entity_poly.entity_id
_entity_poly.type
_entity_poly.pdbx_seq_one_letter_code
_entity_poly.pdbx_strand_id
1 'polypeptide(L)'
;MIVDQAMRCGMSWDLSEAIAARAMCHAENSYFIKNMRITSHRLKTNTQSNTAFRGFGGPQGIVGMERVIDHVAYHLNIDPLLVRERNFYPHKTSTEYGKTPYGQTVHDCVIQDIISELKKTSNYFERRQSIEKFNKNNDFLKRGIALTPVKFGISFNASFLNQAGALLHVYNDGSVYLNHGGTEMGQGLNTKIAQIVANEFKLPLNKIKITATSTGKVPNTSATAASSGSDLNGMAAKNAAEKIKSRMAEYLAAEAQIKPNEVSFEDGKVLVGANDYNFSDAVKRCYMGRISLSATGFYSTPKVHWNPKTLKGRPFYYFAYGAACSEVVVDLLTGENRILRTDILHDVGKSLNPAIDIGQIEGGYVQGAGWLTTEELVWDDRGRLLTHAPSTYKIPACSDRPLDFRVKLFSEGENCEETIHR
;
A
#
# COMPACT_ATOMS: atom_id res chain seq x y z
N MET A 1 -21.30 -15.96 9.44
CA MET A 1 -19.98 -16.65 9.37
C MET A 1 -19.28 -16.53 10.71
N ILE A 2 -18.59 -17.58 11.16
CA ILE A 2 -17.73 -17.56 12.33
C ILE A 2 -16.32 -17.88 11.85
N VAL A 3 -15.34 -17.08 12.26
CA VAL A 3 -13.92 -17.25 11.91
C VAL A 3 -13.13 -17.24 13.22
N ASP A 4 -12.44 -18.35 13.48
CA ASP A 4 -11.52 -18.46 14.61
C ASP A 4 -10.09 -18.55 14.09
N GLN A 5 -9.25 -17.57 14.45
CA GLN A 5 -7.86 -17.47 14.04
C GLN A 5 -6.94 -17.91 15.17
N ALA A 6 -6.13 -18.93 14.96
CA ALA A 6 -5.07 -19.35 15.86
C ALA A 6 -3.73 -18.82 15.34
N MET A 7 -3.14 -17.87 16.05
CA MET A 7 -1.90 -17.18 15.66
C MET A 7 -0.72 -17.77 16.44
N ARG A 8 0.20 -18.42 15.75
CA ARG A 8 1.44 -18.93 16.33
C ARG A 8 2.44 -17.81 16.50
N CYS A 9 2.71 -17.41 17.75
CA CYS A 9 3.53 -16.23 18.05
C CYS A 9 5.03 -16.52 18.27
N GLY A 10 5.39 -17.78 18.51
CA GLY A 10 6.75 -18.13 18.95
C GLY A 10 6.94 -17.90 20.45
N MET A 11 8.19 -17.76 20.87
CA MET A 11 8.57 -17.69 22.29
C MET A 11 8.31 -16.32 22.93
N SER A 12 8.18 -15.26 22.17
CA SER A 12 7.91 -13.91 22.66
C SER A 12 6.69 -13.27 21.98
N TRP A 13 6.19 -12.20 22.60
CA TRP A 13 5.01 -11.49 22.11
C TRP A 13 5.28 -10.65 20.85
N ASP A 14 6.43 -9.98 20.84
CA ASP A 14 6.84 -9.04 19.80
C ASP A 14 5.66 -8.20 19.23
N LEU A 15 5.42 -8.20 17.92
CA LEU A 15 4.32 -7.50 17.26
C LEU A 15 3.05 -8.35 17.07
N SER A 16 3.00 -9.56 17.66
CA SER A 16 1.95 -10.55 17.39
C SER A 16 0.53 -10.05 17.64
N GLU A 17 0.30 -9.20 18.65
CA GLU A 17 -1.04 -8.64 18.92
C GLU A 17 -1.51 -7.71 17.80
N ALA A 18 -0.66 -6.80 17.36
CA ALA A 18 -0.99 -5.84 16.30
C ALA A 18 -1.19 -6.54 14.95
N ILE A 19 -0.38 -7.58 14.66
CA ILE A 19 -0.50 -8.42 13.47
C ILE A 19 -1.82 -9.19 13.50
N ALA A 20 -2.17 -9.81 14.63
CA ALA A 20 -3.42 -10.52 14.80
C ALA A 20 -4.65 -9.60 14.65
N ALA A 21 -4.62 -8.42 15.26
CA ALA A 21 -5.69 -7.43 15.11
C ALA A 21 -5.86 -7.01 13.64
N ARG A 22 -4.76 -6.82 12.90
CA ARG A 22 -4.82 -6.48 11.48
C ARG A 22 -5.33 -7.66 10.62
N ALA A 23 -4.96 -8.90 10.94
CA ALA A 23 -5.50 -10.08 10.29
C ALA A 23 -7.03 -10.17 10.47
N MET A 24 -7.54 -9.88 11.68
CA MET A 24 -8.99 -9.82 11.93
C MET A 24 -9.67 -8.74 11.09
N CYS A 25 -9.05 -7.54 10.94
CA CYS A 25 -9.58 -6.45 10.13
C CYS A 25 -9.55 -6.72 8.61
N HIS A 26 -8.90 -7.78 8.17
CA HIS A 26 -8.83 -8.18 6.76
C HIS A 26 -9.40 -9.57 6.51
N ALA A 27 -9.98 -10.20 7.54
CA ALA A 27 -10.52 -11.56 7.44
C ALA A 27 -11.75 -11.66 6.53
N GLU A 28 -12.45 -10.56 6.25
CA GLU A 28 -13.53 -10.51 5.27
C GLU A 28 -13.07 -10.22 3.85
N ASN A 29 -11.80 -9.78 3.65
CA ASN A 29 -11.26 -9.33 2.36
C ASN A 29 -12.19 -8.31 1.66
N SER A 30 -12.51 -8.52 0.39
CA SER A 30 -13.40 -7.69 -0.44
C SER A 30 -14.89 -8.07 -0.32
N TYR A 31 -15.26 -8.92 0.65
CA TYR A 31 -16.61 -9.49 0.74
C TYR A 31 -17.45 -8.85 1.83
N PHE A 32 -18.66 -8.47 1.47
CA PHE A 32 -19.68 -8.01 2.42
C PHE A 32 -20.42 -9.20 3.04
N ILE A 33 -20.04 -9.56 4.26
CA ILE A 33 -20.66 -10.64 5.01
C ILE A 33 -21.44 -10.02 6.18
N LYS A 34 -22.77 -9.90 6.01
CA LYS A 34 -23.66 -9.18 6.94
C LYS A 34 -23.51 -9.61 8.40
N ASN A 35 -23.36 -10.90 8.65
CA ASN A 35 -23.23 -11.45 10.00
C ASN A 35 -21.90 -12.22 10.11
N MET A 36 -20.88 -11.57 10.67
CA MET A 36 -19.56 -12.16 10.83
C MET A 36 -19.04 -11.93 12.26
N ARG A 37 -18.59 -13.00 12.89
CA ARG A 37 -17.86 -12.99 14.16
C ARG A 37 -16.45 -13.50 13.92
N ILE A 38 -15.45 -12.74 14.36
CA ILE A 38 -14.04 -13.08 14.22
C ILE A 38 -13.44 -13.14 15.62
N THR A 39 -12.79 -14.24 15.93
CA THR A 39 -12.03 -14.43 17.19
C THR A 39 -10.59 -14.72 16.83
N SER A 40 -9.63 -14.20 17.59
CA SER A 40 -8.22 -14.45 17.38
C SER A 40 -7.54 -14.89 18.68
N HIS A 41 -6.85 -16.03 18.62
CA HIS A 41 -6.07 -16.59 19.70
C HIS A 41 -4.58 -16.46 19.39
N ARG A 42 -3.84 -15.75 20.23
CA ARG A 42 -2.39 -15.61 20.15
C ARG A 42 -1.73 -16.64 21.02
N LEU A 43 -1.05 -17.59 20.41
CA LEU A 43 -0.53 -18.78 21.07
C LEU A 43 0.99 -18.68 21.21
N LYS A 44 1.49 -18.71 22.44
CA LYS A 44 2.92 -18.86 22.72
C LYS A 44 3.36 -20.26 22.33
N THR A 45 4.46 -20.39 21.59
CA THR A 45 5.03 -21.67 21.15
C THR A 45 6.53 -21.74 21.41
N ASN A 46 7.12 -22.92 21.32
CA ASN A 46 8.54 -23.17 21.62
C ASN A 46 9.47 -22.93 20.42
N THR A 47 9.06 -22.07 19.48
CA THR A 47 9.86 -21.69 18.32
C THR A 47 10.37 -20.27 18.47
N GLN A 48 11.25 -19.82 17.57
CA GLN A 48 11.65 -18.41 17.54
C GLN A 48 10.42 -17.49 17.45
N SER A 49 10.58 -16.23 17.86
CA SER A 49 9.52 -15.24 17.78
C SER A 49 9.11 -15.01 16.35
N ASN A 50 7.81 -15.08 16.07
CA ASN A 50 7.25 -14.67 14.80
C ASN A 50 6.98 -13.16 14.85
N THR A 51 7.24 -12.46 13.76
CA THR A 51 7.12 -11.01 13.70
C THR A 51 6.48 -10.54 12.38
N ALA A 52 6.69 -9.28 12.02
CA ALA A 52 6.07 -8.66 10.87
C ALA A 52 6.52 -9.28 9.53
N PHE A 53 5.55 -9.60 8.69
CA PHE A 53 5.71 -9.84 7.27
C PHE A 53 5.02 -8.72 6.50
N ARG A 54 5.44 -8.43 5.28
CA ARG A 54 4.82 -7.39 4.42
C ARG A 54 3.30 -7.57 4.36
N GLY A 55 2.53 -6.50 4.72
CA GLY A 55 1.07 -6.56 4.87
C GLY A 55 0.59 -6.80 6.31
N PHE A 56 1.48 -7.18 7.24
CA PHE A 56 1.32 -7.12 8.70
C PHE A 56 0.05 -7.82 9.22
N GLY A 57 -0.24 -9.03 8.76
CA GLY A 57 -1.44 -9.80 9.15
C GLY A 57 -2.58 -9.73 8.12
N GLY A 58 -2.65 -8.67 7.30
CA GLY A 58 -3.62 -8.59 6.21
C GLY A 58 -3.60 -9.79 5.28
N PRO A 59 -2.43 -10.19 4.74
CA PRO A 59 -2.33 -11.35 3.87
C PRO A 59 -2.84 -12.64 4.50
N GLN A 60 -2.56 -12.87 5.79
CA GLN A 60 -3.00 -14.06 6.52
C GLN A 60 -4.54 -14.12 6.63
N GLY A 61 -5.17 -12.99 6.97
CA GLY A 61 -6.63 -12.89 7.00
C GLY A 61 -7.27 -13.12 5.63
N ILE A 62 -6.70 -12.51 4.60
CA ILE A 62 -7.17 -12.61 3.21
C ILE A 62 -7.06 -14.05 2.70
N VAL A 63 -5.91 -14.71 2.86
CA VAL A 63 -5.71 -16.11 2.42
C VAL A 63 -6.72 -17.03 3.10
N GLY A 64 -7.00 -16.83 4.39
CA GLY A 64 -8.02 -17.60 5.10
C GLY A 64 -9.40 -17.48 4.44
N MET A 65 -9.82 -16.27 4.09
CA MET A 65 -11.10 -16.03 3.42
C MET A 65 -11.14 -16.61 2.01
N GLU A 66 -10.08 -16.43 1.23
CA GLU A 66 -10.01 -16.98 -0.14
C GLU A 66 -10.12 -18.51 -0.14
N ARG A 67 -9.52 -19.19 0.83
CA ARG A 67 -9.70 -20.63 1.03
C ARG A 67 -11.13 -21.02 1.36
N VAL A 68 -11.82 -20.22 2.17
CA VAL A 68 -13.24 -20.45 2.49
C VAL A 68 -14.10 -20.32 1.23
N ILE A 69 -13.87 -19.27 0.43
CA ILE A 69 -14.61 -19.05 -0.83
C ILE A 69 -14.38 -20.20 -1.82
N ASP A 70 -13.15 -20.66 -1.97
CA ASP A 70 -12.81 -21.81 -2.84
C ASP A 70 -13.50 -23.10 -2.37
N HIS A 71 -13.54 -23.36 -1.06
CA HIS A 71 -14.25 -24.52 -0.50
C HIS A 71 -15.76 -24.45 -0.75
N VAL A 72 -16.36 -23.27 -0.57
CA VAL A 72 -17.79 -23.06 -0.87
C VAL A 72 -18.07 -23.31 -2.35
N ALA A 73 -17.23 -22.78 -3.24
CA ALA A 73 -17.37 -22.96 -4.67
C ALA A 73 -17.26 -24.43 -5.09
N TYR A 74 -16.27 -25.12 -4.53
CA TYR A 74 -16.07 -26.57 -4.74
C TYR A 74 -17.29 -27.38 -4.28
N HIS A 75 -17.80 -27.09 -3.08
CA HIS A 75 -18.95 -27.80 -2.52
C HIS A 75 -20.24 -27.58 -3.34
N LEU A 76 -20.41 -26.36 -3.87
CA LEU A 76 -21.55 -26.00 -4.71
C LEU A 76 -21.35 -26.39 -6.19
N ASN A 77 -20.19 -26.89 -6.57
CA ASN A 77 -19.79 -27.21 -7.94
C ASN A 77 -20.01 -26.01 -8.92
N ILE A 78 -19.57 -24.83 -8.50
CA ILE A 78 -19.61 -23.61 -9.32
C ILE A 78 -18.23 -22.96 -9.38
N ASP A 79 -18.05 -22.05 -10.35
CA ASP A 79 -16.80 -21.29 -10.48
C ASP A 79 -16.54 -20.43 -9.24
N PRO A 80 -15.35 -20.48 -8.62
CA PRO A 80 -15.01 -19.65 -7.47
C PRO A 80 -15.15 -18.14 -7.72
N LEU A 81 -14.91 -17.68 -8.95
CA LEU A 81 -15.11 -16.27 -9.29
C LEU A 81 -16.56 -15.84 -9.15
N LEU A 82 -17.52 -16.71 -9.52
CA LEU A 82 -18.95 -16.41 -9.36
C LEU A 82 -19.35 -16.28 -7.88
N VAL A 83 -18.74 -17.09 -7.01
CA VAL A 83 -18.96 -16.94 -5.56
C VAL A 83 -18.39 -15.62 -5.07
N ARG A 84 -17.20 -15.22 -5.53
CA ARG A 84 -16.58 -13.94 -5.20
C ARG A 84 -17.45 -12.76 -5.63
N GLU A 85 -17.87 -12.73 -6.91
CA GLU A 85 -18.70 -11.66 -7.49
C GLU A 85 -20.01 -11.45 -6.74
N ARG A 86 -20.65 -12.51 -6.26
CA ARG A 86 -21.92 -12.44 -5.51
C ARG A 86 -21.76 -11.87 -4.09
N ASN A 87 -20.56 -11.84 -3.55
CA ASN A 87 -20.31 -11.45 -2.18
C ASN A 87 -19.49 -10.15 -2.04
N PHE A 88 -19.16 -9.45 -3.11
CA PHE A 88 -18.40 -8.19 -3.02
C PHE A 88 -19.14 -7.14 -2.21
N TYR A 89 -18.38 -6.23 -1.59
CA TYR A 89 -18.94 -5.00 -1.06
C TYR A 89 -19.69 -4.24 -2.14
N PRO A 90 -20.77 -3.50 -1.79
CA PRO A 90 -21.46 -2.65 -2.75
C PRO A 90 -20.50 -1.69 -3.45
N HIS A 91 -20.72 -1.47 -4.74
CA HIS A 91 -19.92 -0.57 -5.56
C HIS A 91 -20.00 0.88 -5.05
N LYS A 92 -18.96 1.70 -5.31
CA LYS A 92 -18.89 3.11 -4.89
C LYS A 92 -20.08 3.97 -5.29
N THR A 93 -20.78 3.62 -6.38
CA THR A 93 -21.99 4.31 -6.84
C THR A 93 -23.29 3.83 -6.18
N SER A 94 -23.23 2.84 -5.30
CA SER A 94 -24.41 2.33 -4.59
C SER A 94 -24.94 3.35 -3.58
N THR A 95 -26.25 3.38 -3.40
CA THR A 95 -26.91 4.17 -2.36
C THR A 95 -26.81 3.50 -0.98
N GLU A 96 -26.56 2.18 -0.96
CA GLU A 96 -26.37 1.39 0.25
C GLU A 96 -24.90 0.96 0.37
N TYR A 97 -24.25 1.35 1.44
CA TYR A 97 -22.86 0.98 1.73
C TYR A 97 -22.76 -0.17 2.72
N GLY A 98 -21.87 -1.12 2.45
CA GLY A 98 -21.55 -2.17 3.39
C GLY A 98 -20.68 -1.66 4.55
N LYS A 99 -20.83 -2.29 5.72
CA LYS A 99 -19.94 -2.06 6.87
C LYS A 99 -19.08 -3.27 7.12
N THR A 100 -17.81 -3.02 7.43
CA THR A 100 -16.88 -4.06 7.87
C THR A 100 -17.31 -4.66 9.21
N PRO A 101 -16.83 -5.85 9.59
CA PRO A 101 -17.14 -6.46 10.89
C PRO A 101 -16.74 -5.57 12.08
N TYR A 102 -15.78 -4.68 11.92
CA TYR A 102 -15.31 -3.73 12.93
C TYR A 102 -16.03 -2.37 12.87
N GLY A 103 -17.02 -2.19 11.96
CA GLY A 103 -17.93 -1.05 11.94
C GLY A 103 -17.56 0.09 10.99
N GLN A 104 -16.46 0.01 10.25
CA GLN A 104 -16.10 1.01 9.22
C GLN A 104 -16.98 0.85 7.97
N THR A 105 -17.57 1.96 7.51
CA THR A 105 -18.30 1.96 6.23
C THR A 105 -17.35 1.98 5.06
N VAL A 106 -17.63 1.19 4.03
CA VAL A 106 -16.84 1.10 2.78
C VAL A 106 -17.58 1.92 1.71
N HIS A 107 -17.03 3.09 1.36
CA HIS A 107 -17.67 4.04 0.43
C HIS A 107 -17.06 4.01 -0.98
N ASP A 108 -15.83 3.51 -1.11
CA ASP A 108 -14.96 3.69 -2.27
C ASP A 108 -14.67 2.37 -3.00
N CYS A 109 -15.55 1.37 -2.87
CA CYS A 109 -15.33 0.05 -3.44
C CYS A 109 -15.39 0.07 -4.97
N VAL A 110 -14.26 -0.23 -5.62
CA VAL A 110 -14.11 -0.35 -7.08
C VAL A 110 -13.79 -1.78 -7.53
N ILE A 111 -13.93 -2.75 -6.64
CA ILE A 111 -13.49 -4.13 -6.91
C ILE A 111 -14.25 -4.77 -8.08
N GLN A 112 -15.52 -4.42 -8.28
CA GLN A 112 -16.33 -4.93 -9.39
C GLN A 112 -15.76 -4.48 -10.74
N ASP A 113 -15.30 -3.22 -10.84
CA ASP A 113 -14.70 -2.67 -12.06
C ASP A 113 -13.36 -3.35 -12.35
N ILE A 114 -12.51 -3.48 -11.34
CA ILE A 114 -11.22 -4.16 -11.43
C ILE A 114 -11.40 -5.62 -11.89
N ILE A 115 -12.32 -6.34 -11.28
CA ILE A 115 -12.61 -7.74 -11.64
C ILE A 115 -13.17 -7.84 -13.06
N SER A 116 -14.08 -6.93 -13.44
CA SER A 116 -14.67 -6.91 -14.78
C SER A 116 -13.62 -6.66 -15.87
N GLU A 117 -12.71 -5.71 -15.66
CA GLU A 117 -11.59 -5.45 -16.58
C GLU A 117 -10.62 -6.63 -16.61
N LEU A 118 -10.16 -7.10 -15.44
CA LEU A 118 -9.16 -8.16 -15.37
C LEU A 118 -9.68 -9.49 -15.92
N LYS A 119 -10.95 -9.82 -15.70
CA LYS A 119 -11.62 -11.00 -16.27
C LYS A 119 -11.53 -11.04 -17.80
N LYS A 120 -11.70 -9.87 -18.44
CA LYS A 120 -11.59 -9.72 -19.90
C LYS A 120 -10.13 -9.75 -20.37
N THR A 121 -9.28 -8.93 -19.77
CA THR A 121 -7.88 -8.75 -20.22
C THR A 121 -7.01 -9.98 -19.98
N SER A 122 -7.34 -10.77 -18.95
CA SER A 122 -6.68 -12.06 -18.68
C SER A 122 -7.23 -13.24 -19.46
N ASN A 123 -8.35 -13.07 -20.17
CA ASN A 123 -9.08 -14.17 -20.84
C ASN A 123 -9.43 -15.31 -19.87
N TYR A 124 -9.92 -14.98 -18.68
CA TYR A 124 -10.10 -15.92 -17.58
C TYR A 124 -10.92 -17.17 -17.97
N PHE A 125 -12.07 -17.00 -18.60
CA PHE A 125 -12.97 -18.13 -18.90
C PHE A 125 -12.42 -19.02 -20.00
N GLU A 126 -11.87 -18.47 -21.06
CA GLU A 126 -11.25 -19.24 -22.17
C GLU A 126 -10.05 -20.06 -21.65
N ARG A 127 -9.21 -19.45 -20.82
CA ARG A 127 -8.08 -20.15 -20.19
C ARG A 127 -8.56 -21.25 -19.26
N ARG A 128 -9.60 -20.99 -18.47
CA ARG A 128 -10.18 -22.00 -17.58
C ARG A 128 -10.67 -23.23 -18.35
N GLN A 129 -11.41 -23.02 -19.45
CA GLN A 129 -11.85 -24.12 -20.32
C GLN A 129 -10.68 -24.87 -20.95
N SER A 130 -9.63 -24.18 -21.38
CA SER A 130 -8.41 -24.78 -21.92
C SER A 130 -7.69 -25.63 -20.85
N ILE A 131 -7.62 -25.15 -19.62
CA ILE A 131 -7.04 -25.84 -18.47
C ILE A 131 -7.83 -27.13 -18.16
N GLU A 132 -9.15 -27.08 -18.20
CA GLU A 132 -10.00 -28.27 -17.99
C GLU A 132 -9.76 -29.34 -19.05
N LYS A 133 -9.60 -28.94 -20.31
CA LYS A 133 -9.23 -29.86 -21.41
C LYS A 133 -7.82 -30.41 -21.21
N PHE A 134 -6.85 -29.57 -20.86
CA PHE A 134 -5.49 -29.99 -20.57
C PHE A 134 -5.47 -31.04 -19.46
N ASN A 135 -6.16 -30.78 -18.34
CA ASN A 135 -6.18 -31.63 -17.17
C ASN A 135 -6.84 -33.01 -17.42
N LYS A 136 -7.80 -33.09 -18.36
CA LYS A 136 -8.42 -34.38 -18.77
C LYS A 136 -7.46 -35.25 -19.57
N ASN A 137 -6.53 -34.63 -20.30
CA ASN A 137 -5.60 -35.32 -21.22
C ASN A 137 -4.19 -35.51 -20.65
N ASN A 138 -3.96 -35.14 -19.38
CA ASN A 138 -2.67 -35.27 -18.72
C ASN A 138 -2.86 -35.87 -17.33
N ASP A 139 -2.18 -36.95 -17.04
CA ASP A 139 -2.31 -37.66 -15.74
C ASP A 139 -1.40 -37.05 -14.68
N PHE A 140 -0.20 -36.61 -15.06
CA PHE A 140 0.84 -36.18 -14.13
C PHE A 140 0.96 -34.64 -14.01
N LEU A 141 0.77 -33.92 -15.10
CA LEU A 141 0.78 -32.46 -15.07
C LEU A 141 -0.64 -31.91 -14.98
N LYS A 142 -0.88 -31.11 -13.97
CA LYS A 142 -2.17 -30.41 -13.80
C LYS A 142 -1.97 -28.91 -13.80
N ARG A 143 -2.90 -28.19 -14.40
CA ARG A 143 -2.93 -26.74 -14.39
C ARG A 143 -4.09 -26.22 -13.56
N GLY A 144 -3.91 -25.04 -12.99
CA GLY A 144 -4.96 -24.33 -12.27
C GLY A 144 -4.92 -22.84 -12.59
N ILE A 145 -6.06 -22.18 -12.47
CA ILE A 145 -6.21 -20.74 -12.61
C ILE A 145 -7.11 -20.20 -11.50
N ALA A 146 -6.71 -19.09 -10.90
CA ALA A 146 -7.53 -18.37 -9.94
C ALA A 146 -7.48 -16.88 -10.21
N LEU A 147 -8.62 -16.20 -10.03
CA LEU A 147 -8.74 -14.76 -10.03
C LEU A 147 -9.25 -14.33 -8.66
N THR A 148 -8.39 -13.67 -7.89
CA THR A 148 -8.65 -13.30 -6.49
C THR A 148 -8.55 -11.80 -6.28
N PRO A 149 -9.47 -11.21 -5.49
CA PRO A 149 -9.47 -9.79 -5.16
C PRO A 149 -8.64 -9.50 -3.91
N VAL A 150 -8.32 -8.22 -3.71
CA VAL A 150 -7.80 -7.68 -2.46
C VAL A 150 -8.48 -6.35 -2.13
N LYS A 151 -8.84 -6.18 -0.85
CA LYS A 151 -9.16 -4.91 -0.22
C LYS A 151 -8.22 -4.74 0.97
N PHE A 152 -7.40 -3.71 0.95
CA PHE A 152 -6.38 -3.50 1.98
C PHE A 152 -6.51 -2.13 2.62
N GLY A 153 -6.62 -2.08 3.94
CA GLY A 153 -6.77 -0.85 4.71
C GLY A 153 -5.44 -0.12 4.89
N ILE A 154 -5.45 1.18 4.62
CA ILE A 154 -4.27 2.05 4.72
C ILE A 154 -4.37 2.89 5.99
N SER A 155 -3.45 2.77 6.88
CA SER A 155 -3.15 3.41 8.16
C SER A 155 -2.78 2.39 9.24
N PHE A 156 -2.22 2.85 10.34
CA PHE A 156 -2.02 2.02 11.54
C PHE A 156 -3.33 1.87 12.33
N ASN A 157 -3.60 0.66 12.82
CA ASN A 157 -4.68 0.44 13.79
C ASN A 157 -4.43 1.20 15.12
N ALA A 158 -3.15 1.29 15.51
CA ALA A 158 -2.72 2.16 16.61
C ALA A 158 -2.78 3.62 16.14
N SER A 159 -3.90 4.29 16.33
CA SER A 159 -4.22 5.59 15.72
C SER A 159 -3.17 6.67 16.00
N PHE A 160 -2.51 6.65 17.18
CA PHE A 160 -1.44 7.60 17.54
C PHE A 160 -0.19 7.51 16.65
N LEU A 161 0.00 6.40 15.92
CA LEU A 161 1.10 6.23 14.97
C LEU A 161 0.83 6.90 13.61
N ASN A 162 -0.38 7.37 13.35
CA ASN A 162 -0.72 7.98 12.06
C ASN A 162 -0.32 9.46 12.01
N GLN A 163 0.97 9.74 12.18
CA GLN A 163 1.53 11.09 12.17
C GLN A 163 2.98 11.11 11.68
N ALA A 164 3.39 12.23 11.10
CA ALA A 164 4.78 12.48 10.71
C ALA A 164 5.11 13.97 10.71
N GLY A 165 6.40 14.26 10.82
CA GLY A 165 6.96 15.59 10.66
C GLY A 165 7.90 15.69 9.45
N ALA A 166 8.15 16.91 9.00
CA ALA A 166 9.17 17.23 8.00
C ALA A 166 9.84 18.56 8.33
N LEU A 167 11.05 18.75 7.83
CA LEU A 167 11.79 20.01 7.91
C LEU A 167 12.27 20.37 6.50
N LEU A 168 11.98 21.59 6.08
CA LEU A 168 12.31 22.09 4.76
C LEU A 168 13.12 23.36 4.86
N HIS A 169 14.18 23.47 4.07
CA HIS A 169 15.00 24.66 3.92
C HIS A 169 15.12 25.02 2.45
N VAL A 170 14.90 26.27 2.11
CA VAL A 170 15.19 26.84 0.79
C VAL A 170 16.38 27.78 0.95
N TYR A 171 17.47 27.48 0.26
CA TYR A 171 18.69 28.28 0.30
C TYR A 171 18.66 29.40 -0.72
N ASN A 172 19.46 30.44 -0.52
CA ASN A 172 19.46 31.65 -1.33
C ASN A 172 19.88 31.44 -2.81
N ASP A 173 20.41 30.27 -3.15
CA ASP A 173 20.68 29.82 -4.53
C ASP A 173 19.49 29.11 -5.18
N GLY A 174 18.37 29.01 -4.47
CA GLY A 174 17.15 28.30 -4.90
C GLY A 174 17.20 26.78 -4.72
N SER A 175 18.24 26.23 -4.11
CA SER A 175 18.25 24.81 -3.76
C SER A 175 17.33 24.53 -2.56
N VAL A 176 16.68 23.35 -2.56
CA VAL A 176 15.74 22.94 -1.52
C VAL A 176 16.27 21.70 -0.80
N TYR A 177 16.43 21.78 0.50
CA TYR A 177 16.81 20.67 1.35
C TYR A 177 15.61 20.16 2.13
N LEU A 178 15.32 18.89 1.97
CA LEU A 178 14.20 18.19 2.59
C LEU A 178 14.70 17.16 3.59
N ASN A 179 14.15 17.23 4.80
CA ASN A 179 14.31 16.23 5.84
C ASN A 179 12.93 15.69 6.20
N HIS A 180 12.76 14.39 6.18
CA HIS A 180 11.57 13.70 6.66
C HIS A 180 11.97 12.48 7.47
N GLY A 181 11.05 11.96 8.29
CA GLY A 181 11.34 10.82 9.17
C GLY A 181 11.11 9.45 8.55
N GLY A 182 10.62 9.40 7.30
CA GLY A 182 10.39 8.14 6.60
C GLY A 182 11.70 7.45 6.21
N THR A 183 11.74 6.13 6.38
CA THR A 183 12.90 5.29 6.04
C THR A 183 12.78 4.78 4.62
N GLU A 184 13.84 4.96 3.81
CA GLU A 184 13.96 4.34 2.49
C GLU A 184 14.42 2.88 2.66
N MET A 185 13.64 1.94 2.14
CA MET A 185 13.88 0.49 2.19
C MET A 185 13.88 -0.13 0.77
N GLY A 186 14.01 0.70 -0.28
CA GLY A 186 13.91 0.30 -1.68
C GLY A 186 12.52 0.50 -2.28
N GLN A 187 11.55 1.05 -1.52
CA GLN A 187 10.19 1.32 -1.99
C GLN A 187 10.05 2.66 -2.73
N GLY A 188 11.12 3.44 -2.87
CA GLY A 188 11.12 4.72 -3.58
C GLY A 188 10.47 5.87 -2.81
N LEU A 189 10.40 5.79 -1.48
CA LEU A 189 9.78 6.80 -0.64
C LEU A 189 10.45 8.17 -0.81
N ASN A 190 11.78 8.21 -0.76
CA ASN A 190 12.54 9.45 -0.93
C ASN A 190 12.23 10.14 -2.25
N THR A 191 12.20 9.38 -3.36
CA THR A 191 11.85 9.93 -4.67
C THR A 191 10.44 10.52 -4.68
N LYS A 192 9.45 9.79 -4.15
CA LYS A 192 8.06 10.26 -4.09
C LYS A 192 7.92 11.55 -3.27
N ILE A 193 8.56 11.64 -2.10
CA ILE A 193 8.46 12.85 -1.27
C ILE A 193 9.19 14.02 -1.93
N ALA A 194 10.33 13.79 -2.58
CA ALA A 194 10.99 14.82 -3.36
C ALA A 194 10.11 15.33 -4.52
N GLN A 195 9.39 14.44 -5.22
CA GLN A 195 8.44 14.81 -6.27
C GLN A 195 7.30 15.68 -5.73
N ILE A 196 6.80 15.40 -4.53
CA ILE A 196 5.77 16.22 -3.88
C ILE A 196 6.27 17.64 -3.64
N VAL A 197 7.46 17.78 -3.04
CA VAL A 197 8.05 19.11 -2.78
C VAL A 197 8.39 19.83 -4.08
N ALA A 198 8.92 19.12 -5.07
CA ALA A 198 9.19 19.69 -6.39
C ALA A 198 7.91 20.21 -7.05
N ASN A 199 6.81 19.46 -6.96
CA ASN A 199 5.51 19.88 -7.48
C ASN A 199 4.94 21.10 -6.73
N GLU A 200 5.14 21.20 -5.41
CA GLU A 200 4.68 22.36 -4.66
C GLU A 200 5.38 23.66 -5.09
N PHE A 201 6.68 23.64 -5.30
CA PHE A 201 7.45 24.80 -5.75
C PHE A 201 7.52 24.93 -7.28
N LYS A 202 6.96 23.95 -8.04
CA LYS A 202 7.07 23.85 -9.51
C LYS A 202 8.51 23.85 -10.00
N LEU A 203 9.35 23.12 -9.27
CA LEU A 203 10.77 22.96 -9.56
C LEU A 203 11.06 21.60 -10.20
N PRO A 204 12.12 21.47 -11.00
CA PRO A 204 12.62 20.17 -11.43
C PRO A 204 13.17 19.39 -10.24
N LEU A 205 13.01 18.04 -10.28
CA LEU A 205 13.34 17.14 -9.17
C LEU A 205 14.80 17.27 -8.69
N ASN A 206 15.73 17.57 -9.58
CA ASN A 206 17.16 17.71 -9.26
C ASN A 206 17.48 18.94 -8.35
N LYS A 207 16.53 19.83 -8.15
CA LYS A 207 16.65 20.96 -7.20
C LYS A 207 16.32 20.56 -5.76
N ILE A 208 15.69 19.40 -5.57
CA ILE A 208 15.31 18.90 -4.25
C ILE A 208 16.36 17.90 -3.77
N LYS A 209 16.99 18.18 -2.64
CA LYS A 209 17.95 17.27 -2.00
C LYS A 209 17.37 16.72 -0.71
N ILE A 210 17.32 15.39 -0.60
CA ILE A 210 16.94 14.71 0.65
C ILE A 210 18.20 14.35 1.41
N THR A 211 18.19 14.62 2.70
CA THR A 211 19.27 14.25 3.58
C THR A 211 18.96 12.92 4.27
N ALA A 212 20.00 12.26 4.80
CA ALA A 212 19.82 11.04 5.58
C ALA A 212 18.87 11.27 6.77
N THR A 213 17.98 10.31 7.00
CA THR A 213 17.03 10.31 8.11
C THR A 213 17.79 10.22 9.45
N SER A 214 17.47 11.12 10.37
CA SER A 214 18.10 11.20 11.69
C SER A 214 17.11 11.76 12.70
N THR A 215 17.11 11.22 13.92
CA THR A 215 16.28 11.69 15.04
C THR A 215 16.61 13.13 15.48
N GLY A 216 17.78 13.63 15.14
CA GLY A 216 18.17 15.02 15.41
C GLY A 216 17.54 16.05 14.45
N LYS A 217 16.89 15.62 13.39
CA LYS A 217 16.33 16.51 12.35
C LYS A 217 14.81 16.57 12.36
N VAL A 218 14.15 15.42 12.47
CA VAL A 218 12.68 15.29 12.48
C VAL A 218 12.28 14.46 13.69
N PRO A 219 11.70 15.09 14.72
CA PRO A 219 11.29 14.38 15.93
C PRO A 219 9.94 13.68 15.75
N ASN A 220 9.74 12.64 16.57
CA ASN A 220 8.42 12.00 16.78
C ASN A 220 7.74 11.50 15.50
N THR A 221 8.49 11.11 14.48
CA THR A 221 7.94 10.47 13.30
C THR A 221 7.65 9.00 13.60
N SER A 222 6.50 8.52 13.16
CA SER A 222 6.11 7.12 13.27
C SER A 222 6.97 6.20 12.42
N ALA A 223 6.98 4.92 12.76
CA ALA A 223 7.63 3.89 11.95
C ALA A 223 7.13 3.91 10.50
N THR A 224 8.02 3.64 9.54
CA THR A 224 7.66 3.57 8.12
C THR A 224 7.02 2.22 7.81
N ALA A 225 5.72 2.13 8.05
CA ALA A 225 4.91 0.93 7.92
C ALA A 225 3.45 1.30 7.57
N ALA A 226 2.52 0.31 7.63
CA ALA A 226 1.08 0.46 7.41
C ALA A 226 0.71 1.02 6.03
N SER A 227 1.60 0.94 5.05
CA SER A 227 1.46 1.47 3.68
C SER A 227 1.18 2.98 3.60
N SER A 228 1.47 3.73 4.65
CA SER A 228 1.15 5.16 4.80
C SER A 228 2.37 6.08 4.70
N GLY A 229 3.54 5.56 4.31
CA GLY A 229 4.78 6.34 4.29
C GLY A 229 4.72 7.57 3.40
N SER A 230 4.18 7.45 2.19
CA SER A 230 4.01 8.58 1.27
C SER A 230 2.97 9.57 1.76
N ASP A 231 1.84 9.08 2.31
CA ASP A 231 0.80 9.95 2.86
C ASP A 231 1.33 10.78 4.04
N LEU A 232 1.87 10.11 5.05
CA LEU A 232 2.30 10.77 6.28
C LEU A 232 3.45 11.75 6.03
N ASN A 233 4.56 11.25 5.47
CA ASN A 233 5.76 12.07 5.27
C ASN A 233 5.58 13.07 4.13
N GLY A 234 4.85 12.70 3.08
CA GLY A 234 4.57 13.59 1.96
C GLY A 234 3.66 14.76 2.35
N MET A 235 2.57 14.52 3.11
CA MET A 235 1.70 15.59 3.59
C MET A 235 2.43 16.50 4.58
N ALA A 236 3.31 15.96 5.44
CA ALA A 236 4.14 16.77 6.31
C ALA A 236 5.10 17.66 5.50
N ALA A 237 5.75 17.11 4.46
CA ALA A 237 6.63 17.87 3.58
C ALA A 237 5.88 18.94 2.78
N LYS A 238 4.68 18.61 2.26
CA LYS A 238 3.77 19.56 1.60
C LYS A 238 3.41 20.71 2.53
N ASN A 239 3.00 20.43 3.76
CA ASN A 239 2.68 21.46 4.76
C ASN A 239 3.85 22.40 5.04
N ALA A 240 5.10 21.88 5.10
CA ALA A 240 6.28 22.72 5.24
C ALA A 240 6.50 23.62 4.01
N ALA A 241 6.35 23.05 2.80
CA ALA A 241 6.50 23.80 1.55
C ALA A 241 5.45 24.91 1.41
N GLU A 242 4.19 24.61 1.71
CA GLU A 242 3.08 25.60 1.69
C GLU A 242 3.35 26.79 2.61
N LYS A 243 3.88 26.56 3.82
CA LYS A 243 4.26 27.65 4.75
C LYS A 243 5.33 28.57 4.18
N ILE A 244 6.33 27.99 3.50
CA ILE A 244 7.39 28.79 2.87
C ILE A 244 6.82 29.55 1.68
N LYS A 245 6.03 28.90 0.82
CA LYS A 245 5.36 29.53 -0.34
C LYS A 245 4.49 30.73 0.08
N SER A 246 3.68 30.56 1.14
CA SER A 246 2.83 31.64 1.67
C SER A 246 3.65 32.87 2.04
N ARG A 247 4.73 32.67 2.82
CA ARG A 247 5.60 33.79 3.22
C ARG A 247 6.27 34.47 2.04
N MET A 248 6.74 33.69 1.05
CA MET A 248 7.32 34.24 -0.18
C MET A 248 6.28 35.03 -0.96
N ALA A 249 5.07 34.50 -1.13
CA ALA A 249 3.98 35.14 -1.85
C ALA A 249 3.55 36.47 -1.16
N GLU A 250 3.38 36.45 0.16
CA GLU A 250 3.03 37.64 0.95
C GLU A 250 4.06 38.76 0.79
N TYR A 251 5.36 38.42 0.89
CA TYR A 251 6.43 39.39 0.74
C TYR A 251 6.53 39.97 -0.68
N LEU A 252 6.56 39.10 -1.69
CA LEU A 252 6.70 39.51 -3.10
C LEU A 252 5.47 40.29 -3.58
N ALA A 253 4.27 39.95 -3.12
CA ALA A 253 3.04 40.67 -3.40
C ALA A 253 3.07 42.08 -2.78
N ALA A 254 3.55 42.22 -1.54
CA ALA A 254 3.69 43.51 -0.88
C ALA A 254 4.69 44.42 -1.60
N GLU A 255 5.85 43.86 -2.06
CA GLU A 255 6.80 44.65 -2.88
C GLU A 255 6.18 45.13 -4.21
N ALA A 256 5.34 44.31 -4.85
CA ALA A 256 4.69 44.60 -6.12
C ALA A 256 3.36 45.38 -5.96
N GLN A 257 2.90 45.60 -4.74
CA GLN A 257 1.61 46.25 -4.43
C GLN A 257 0.40 45.50 -5.02
N ILE A 258 0.43 44.16 -5.02
CA ILE A 258 -0.64 43.26 -5.47
C ILE A 258 -1.11 42.38 -4.31
N LYS A 259 -2.11 41.53 -4.55
CA LYS A 259 -2.58 40.58 -3.54
C LYS A 259 -1.73 39.29 -3.54
N PRO A 260 -1.53 38.62 -2.40
CA PRO A 260 -0.76 37.37 -2.32
C PRO A 260 -1.26 36.23 -3.23
N ASN A 261 -2.56 36.17 -3.53
CA ASN A 261 -3.14 35.17 -4.45
C ASN A 261 -2.87 35.46 -5.93
N GLU A 262 -2.28 36.62 -6.26
CA GLU A 262 -1.79 36.95 -7.60
C GLU A 262 -0.31 36.53 -7.80
N VAL A 263 0.30 35.92 -6.79
CA VAL A 263 1.62 35.31 -6.90
C VAL A 263 1.46 33.81 -7.17
N SER A 264 2.00 33.33 -8.29
CA SER A 264 1.99 31.90 -8.64
C SER A 264 3.40 31.36 -8.82
N PHE A 265 3.52 30.02 -8.71
CA PHE A 265 4.77 29.30 -8.94
C PHE A 265 4.55 28.40 -10.15
N GLU A 266 5.34 28.55 -11.20
CA GLU A 266 5.19 27.85 -12.47
C GLU A 266 6.54 27.61 -13.13
N ASP A 267 6.80 26.38 -13.57
CA ASP A 267 7.98 26.01 -14.38
C ASP A 267 9.33 26.59 -13.93
N GLY A 268 9.60 26.55 -12.62
CA GLY A 268 10.85 27.06 -12.04
C GLY A 268 10.90 28.57 -11.86
N LYS A 269 9.78 29.25 -12.04
CA LYS A 269 9.62 30.69 -11.87
C LYS A 269 8.59 31.02 -10.79
N VAL A 270 8.65 32.27 -10.32
CA VAL A 270 7.63 32.88 -9.46
C VAL A 270 7.07 34.10 -10.22
N LEU A 271 5.78 34.04 -10.54
CA LEU A 271 5.06 35.09 -11.25
C LEU A 271 4.47 36.06 -10.23
N VAL A 272 4.73 37.33 -10.37
CA VAL A 272 4.32 38.39 -9.44
C VAL A 272 3.69 39.55 -10.26
N GLY A 273 2.38 39.48 -10.48
CA GLY A 273 1.69 40.41 -11.37
C GLY A 273 2.23 40.34 -12.81
N ALA A 274 2.77 41.42 -13.31
CA ALA A 274 3.36 41.47 -14.64
C ALA A 274 4.84 41.01 -14.72
N ASN A 275 5.45 40.72 -13.57
CA ASN A 275 6.86 40.32 -13.51
C ASN A 275 7.00 38.83 -13.33
N ASP A 276 8.02 38.23 -13.94
CA ASP A 276 8.44 36.84 -13.69
C ASP A 276 9.89 36.82 -13.16
N TYR A 277 10.10 36.06 -12.11
CA TYR A 277 11.42 35.86 -11.52
C TYR A 277 11.78 34.39 -11.62
N ASN A 278 13.04 34.06 -11.95
CA ASN A 278 13.51 32.71 -11.66
C ASN A 278 13.35 32.38 -10.17
N PHE A 279 13.09 31.14 -9.82
CA PHE A 279 12.87 30.77 -8.43
C PHE A 279 14.04 31.22 -7.52
N SER A 280 15.28 31.07 -7.96
CA SER A 280 16.47 31.54 -7.22
C SER A 280 16.47 33.06 -6.98
N ASP A 281 16.01 33.84 -7.96
CA ASP A 281 15.97 35.32 -7.83
C ASP A 281 14.86 35.71 -6.86
N ALA A 282 13.69 35.10 -6.94
CA ALA A 282 12.60 35.29 -5.98
C ALA A 282 13.01 34.94 -4.55
N VAL A 283 13.72 33.81 -4.39
CA VAL A 283 14.28 33.34 -3.10
C VAL A 283 15.28 34.35 -2.56
N LYS A 284 16.20 34.88 -3.41
CA LYS A 284 17.19 35.89 -3.03
C LYS A 284 16.53 37.19 -2.58
N ARG A 285 15.45 37.64 -3.28
CA ARG A 285 14.66 38.80 -2.84
C ARG A 285 14.04 38.59 -1.46
N CYS A 286 13.42 37.45 -1.24
CA CYS A 286 12.86 37.07 0.07
C CYS A 286 13.93 37.04 1.16
N TYR A 287 15.11 36.49 0.87
CA TYR A 287 16.25 36.44 1.80
C TYR A 287 16.70 37.89 2.17
N MET A 288 16.85 38.78 1.18
CA MET A 288 17.20 40.18 1.42
C MET A 288 16.11 40.90 2.19
N GLY A 289 14.85 40.55 2.01
CA GLY A 289 13.70 40.98 2.79
C GLY A 289 13.58 40.40 4.19
N ARG A 290 14.54 39.56 4.60
CA ARG A 290 14.59 38.88 5.91
C ARG A 290 13.38 37.94 6.14
N ILE A 291 12.89 37.30 5.09
CA ILE A 291 11.81 36.35 5.16
C ILE A 291 12.39 34.96 5.49
N SER A 292 11.77 34.26 6.43
CA SER A 292 12.19 32.91 6.81
C SER A 292 11.88 31.90 5.71
N LEU A 293 12.92 31.31 5.13
CA LEU A 293 12.87 30.30 4.08
C LEU A 293 13.04 28.88 4.63
N SER A 294 12.72 28.69 5.90
CA SER A 294 12.72 27.39 6.59
C SER A 294 11.39 27.18 7.30
N ALA A 295 10.87 25.96 7.25
CA ALA A 295 9.67 25.58 7.97
C ALA A 295 9.65 24.11 8.37
N THR A 296 9.07 23.82 9.55
CA THR A 296 8.63 22.49 9.91
C THR A 296 7.22 22.26 9.42
N GLY A 297 6.95 21.05 8.93
CA GLY A 297 5.62 20.56 8.61
C GLY A 297 5.22 19.43 9.53
N PHE A 298 3.93 19.28 9.74
CA PHE A 298 3.36 18.19 10.52
C PHE A 298 2.06 17.74 9.85
N TYR A 299 1.83 16.42 9.90
CA TYR A 299 0.59 15.83 9.44
C TYR A 299 0.16 14.71 10.38
N SER A 300 -1.13 14.66 10.67
CA SER A 300 -1.79 13.53 11.32
C SER A 300 -2.98 13.11 10.48
N THR A 301 -3.10 11.82 10.21
CA THR A 301 -4.21 11.30 9.39
C THR A 301 -5.56 11.57 10.05
N PRO A 302 -6.47 12.29 9.39
CA PRO A 302 -7.76 12.64 9.97
C PRO A 302 -8.72 11.43 10.01
N LYS A 303 -9.79 11.53 10.78
CA LYS A 303 -10.93 10.60 10.82
C LYS A 303 -10.59 9.17 11.31
N VAL A 304 -9.33 8.81 11.56
CA VAL A 304 -8.96 7.48 12.04
C VAL A 304 -9.17 7.37 13.55
N HIS A 305 -9.84 6.30 13.97
CA HIS A 305 -10.04 5.97 15.38
C HIS A 305 -10.21 4.46 15.56
N TRP A 306 -9.67 3.93 16.63
CA TRP A 306 -9.72 2.52 16.92
C TRP A 306 -9.79 2.25 18.42
N ASN A 307 -10.71 1.40 18.83
CA ASN A 307 -10.79 0.92 20.21
C ASN A 307 -10.23 -0.52 20.28
N PRO A 308 -9.03 -0.73 20.84
CA PRO A 308 -8.41 -2.05 20.90
C PRO A 308 -9.12 -3.04 21.83
N LYS A 309 -9.93 -2.57 22.77
CA LYS A 309 -10.69 -3.45 23.69
C LYS A 309 -11.93 -4.03 23.03
N THR A 310 -12.64 -3.24 22.24
CA THR A 310 -13.87 -3.66 21.55
C THR A 310 -13.62 -4.09 20.12
N LEU A 311 -12.42 -3.83 19.58
CA LEU A 311 -12.03 -4.07 18.18
C LEU A 311 -13.01 -3.40 17.21
N LYS A 312 -13.44 -2.17 17.51
CA LYS A 312 -14.38 -1.37 16.73
C LYS A 312 -13.81 0.00 16.42
N GLY A 313 -14.22 0.56 15.27
CA GLY A 313 -13.87 1.91 14.85
C GLY A 313 -13.64 2.04 13.36
N ARG A 314 -12.91 3.09 13.00
CA ARG A 314 -12.42 3.38 11.66
C ARG A 314 -10.88 3.37 11.70
N PRO A 315 -10.23 2.18 11.67
CA PRO A 315 -8.78 2.10 11.76
C PRO A 315 -8.08 2.52 10.48
N PHE A 316 -8.76 2.52 9.34
CA PHE A 316 -8.19 2.82 8.04
C PHE A 316 -8.75 4.10 7.45
N TYR A 317 -7.86 4.92 6.91
CA TYR A 317 -8.23 6.17 6.30
C TYR A 317 -8.99 5.92 4.99
N TYR A 318 -8.48 5.00 4.17
CA TYR A 318 -9.09 4.51 2.94
C TYR A 318 -8.67 3.05 2.69
N PHE A 319 -9.21 2.45 1.63
CA PHE A 319 -8.82 1.12 1.17
C PHE A 319 -8.16 1.20 -0.20
N ALA A 320 -7.11 0.39 -0.40
CA ALA A 320 -6.57 0.09 -1.71
C ALA A 320 -7.21 -1.21 -2.22
N TYR A 321 -7.55 -1.25 -3.52
CA TYR A 321 -8.17 -2.38 -4.17
C TYR A 321 -7.28 -2.96 -5.26
N GLY A 322 -7.41 -4.23 -5.53
CA GLY A 322 -6.69 -4.89 -6.61
C GLY A 322 -7.20 -6.29 -6.84
N ALA A 323 -6.74 -6.88 -7.94
CA ALA A 323 -6.98 -8.30 -8.23
C ALA A 323 -5.82 -8.88 -9.01
N ALA A 324 -5.62 -10.19 -8.87
CA ALA A 324 -4.63 -10.96 -9.60
C ALA A 324 -5.28 -12.21 -10.20
N CYS A 325 -4.98 -12.49 -11.47
CA CYS A 325 -5.35 -13.73 -12.17
C CYS A 325 -4.07 -14.53 -12.44
N SER A 326 -3.88 -15.62 -11.70
CA SER A 326 -2.67 -16.45 -11.80
C SER A 326 -2.98 -17.85 -12.33
N GLU A 327 -2.19 -18.30 -13.29
CA GLU A 327 -2.19 -19.66 -13.81
C GLU A 327 -0.91 -20.40 -13.39
N VAL A 328 -1.09 -21.60 -12.89
CA VAL A 328 0.00 -22.45 -12.41
C VAL A 328 -0.05 -23.82 -13.08
N VAL A 329 1.11 -24.50 -13.11
CA VAL A 329 1.21 -25.93 -13.41
C VAL A 329 1.85 -26.62 -12.21
N VAL A 330 1.37 -27.82 -11.92
CA VAL A 330 1.89 -28.68 -10.85
C VAL A 330 2.19 -30.06 -11.43
N ASP A 331 3.37 -30.58 -11.13
CA ASP A 331 3.73 -31.97 -11.38
C ASP A 331 3.28 -32.83 -10.17
N LEU A 332 2.34 -33.74 -10.41
CA LEU A 332 1.79 -34.58 -9.34
C LEU A 332 2.75 -35.66 -8.84
N LEU A 333 3.83 -35.97 -9.58
CA LEU A 333 4.82 -36.96 -9.18
C LEU A 333 5.87 -36.35 -8.23
N THR A 334 6.30 -35.12 -8.50
CA THR A 334 7.37 -34.48 -7.75
C THR A 334 6.87 -33.42 -6.78
N GLY A 335 5.66 -32.87 -7.00
CA GLY A 335 5.13 -31.73 -6.28
C GLY A 335 5.69 -30.38 -6.78
N GLU A 336 6.59 -30.38 -7.77
CA GLU A 336 7.07 -29.14 -8.37
C GLU A 336 5.93 -28.32 -8.96
N ASN A 337 6.01 -27.02 -8.76
CA ASN A 337 5.03 -26.11 -9.33
C ASN A 337 5.71 -24.93 -10.02
N ARG A 338 5.02 -24.33 -10.99
CA ARG A 338 5.47 -23.14 -11.68
C ARG A 338 4.31 -22.22 -12.00
N ILE A 339 4.52 -20.92 -11.79
CA ILE A 339 3.57 -19.89 -12.20
C ILE A 339 3.82 -19.59 -13.68
N LEU A 340 2.83 -19.89 -14.52
CA LEU A 340 2.92 -19.72 -15.97
C LEU A 340 2.62 -18.31 -16.40
N ARG A 341 1.52 -17.74 -15.88
CA ARG A 341 1.09 -16.39 -16.18
C ARG A 341 0.39 -15.76 -14.99
N THR A 342 0.67 -14.47 -14.79
CA THR A 342 -0.05 -13.63 -13.83
C THR A 342 -0.41 -12.31 -14.48
N ASP A 343 -1.68 -11.95 -14.37
CA ASP A 343 -2.21 -10.64 -14.74
C ASP A 343 -2.66 -9.94 -13.46
N ILE A 344 -2.18 -8.73 -13.21
CA ILE A 344 -2.55 -7.92 -12.03
C ILE A 344 -3.12 -6.58 -12.48
N LEU A 345 -4.24 -6.20 -11.88
CA LEU A 345 -4.81 -4.86 -11.98
C LEU A 345 -4.97 -4.31 -10.57
N HIS A 346 -4.31 -3.17 -10.28
CA HIS A 346 -4.25 -2.63 -8.93
C HIS A 346 -4.55 -1.13 -8.90
N ASP A 347 -5.42 -0.73 -7.97
CA ASP A 347 -5.74 0.67 -7.70
C ASP A 347 -4.70 1.25 -6.72
N VAL A 348 -3.95 2.22 -7.20
CA VAL A 348 -3.00 3.01 -6.42
C VAL A 348 -3.48 4.46 -6.25
N GLY A 349 -4.75 4.74 -6.62
CA GLY A 349 -5.24 6.10 -6.80
C GLY A 349 -4.48 6.81 -7.93
N LYS A 350 -4.32 8.11 -7.83
CA LYS A 350 -3.48 8.88 -8.75
C LYS A 350 -2.00 8.61 -8.45
N SER A 351 -1.35 7.85 -9.31
CA SER A 351 0.05 7.44 -9.13
C SER A 351 1.01 8.64 -9.08
N LEU A 352 1.84 8.69 -8.04
CA LEU A 352 2.93 9.67 -7.92
C LEU A 352 4.10 9.34 -8.86
N ASN A 353 4.36 8.04 -9.05
CA ASN A 353 5.43 7.53 -9.89
C ASN A 353 5.06 6.13 -10.38
N PRO A 354 4.50 6.00 -11.59
CA PRO A 354 4.02 4.73 -12.12
C PRO A 354 5.08 3.62 -12.15
N ALA A 355 6.34 3.96 -12.46
CA ALA A 355 7.42 2.97 -12.51
C ALA A 355 7.70 2.37 -11.12
N ILE A 356 7.74 3.21 -10.08
CA ILE A 356 7.90 2.75 -8.70
C ILE A 356 6.67 1.92 -8.27
N ASP A 357 5.46 2.38 -8.58
CA ASP A 357 4.23 1.70 -8.16
C ASP A 357 4.10 0.32 -8.79
N ILE A 358 4.38 0.19 -10.09
CA ILE A 358 4.42 -1.11 -10.78
C ILE A 358 5.47 -2.02 -10.13
N GLY A 359 6.70 -1.54 -9.93
CA GLY A 359 7.76 -2.33 -9.29
C GLY A 359 7.41 -2.78 -7.87
N GLN A 360 6.64 -1.97 -7.10
CA GLN A 360 6.17 -2.36 -5.77
C GLN A 360 5.09 -3.46 -5.83
N ILE A 361 4.22 -3.44 -6.84
CA ILE A 361 3.21 -4.49 -7.06
C ILE A 361 3.91 -5.80 -7.48
N GLU A 362 4.82 -5.73 -8.45
CA GLU A 362 5.59 -6.90 -8.91
C GLU A 362 6.39 -7.55 -7.77
N GLY A 363 7.13 -6.74 -7.02
CA GLY A 363 7.92 -7.22 -5.88
C GLY A 363 7.03 -7.77 -4.75
N GLY A 364 5.86 -7.18 -4.51
CA GLY A 364 4.88 -7.68 -3.55
C GLY A 364 4.30 -9.03 -3.95
N TYR A 365 3.98 -9.21 -5.24
CA TYR A 365 3.47 -10.46 -5.77
C TYR A 365 4.50 -11.60 -5.65
N VAL A 366 5.75 -11.38 -6.08
CA VAL A 366 6.80 -12.40 -6.02
C VAL A 366 7.07 -12.82 -4.58
N GLN A 367 7.11 -11.88 -3.65
CA GLN A 367 7.26 -12.18 -2.23
C GLN A 367 6.07 -13.00 -1.69
N GLY A 368 4.84 -12.64 -2.05
CA GLY A 368 3.64 -13.40 -1.67
C GLY A 368 3.62 -14.81 -2.26
N ALA A 369 4.07 -14.96 -3.51
CA ALA A 369 4.20 -16.26 -4.15
C ALA A 369 5.23 -17.17 -3.42
N GLY A 370 6.38 -16.60 -3.03
CA GLY A 370 7.38 -17.32 -2.25
C GLY A 370 6.83 -17.83 -0.93
N TRP A 371 6.15 -16.99 -0.18
CA TRP A 371 5.49 -17.39 1.08
C TRP A 371 4.52 -18.57 0.92
N LEU A 372 3.84 -18.68 -0.22
CA LEU A 372 2.84 -19.72 -0.47
C LEU A 372 3.41 -20.96 -1.19
N THR A 373 4.69 -20.95 -1.58
CA THR A 373 5.29 -22.03 -2.39
C THR A 373 6.59 -22.56 -1.81
N THR A 374 7.68 -21.78 -1.86
CA THR A 374 9.04 -22.24 -1.61
C THR A 374 9.59 -21.88 -0.23
N GLU A 375 9.04 -20.88 0.41
CA GLU A 375 9.50 -20.42 1.72
C GLU A 375 8.89 -21.29 2.83
N GLU A 376 9.72 -22.09 3.49
CA GLU A 376 9.30 -22.98 4.56
C GLU A 376 10.21 -22.84 5.78
N LEU A 377 9.60 -22.78 6.97
CA LEU A 377 10.31 -22.84 8.23
C LEU A 377 10.28 -24.27 8.76
N VAL A 378 11.45 -24.92 8.79
CA VAL A 378 11.62 -26.29 9.25
C VAL A 378 12.40 -26.32 10.55
N TRP A 379 11.89 -27.03 11.54
CA TRP A 379 12.53 -27.23 12.84
C TRP A 379 12.89 -28.69 13.06
N ASP A 380 14.00 -28.95 13.76
CA ASP A 380 14.30 -30.30 14.25
C ASP A 380 13.47 -30.64 15.51
N ASP A 381 13.59 -31.87 15.97
CA ASP A 381 12.88 -32.38 17.16
C ASP A 381 13.25 -31.64 18.45
N ARG A 382 14.32 -30.86 18.45
CA ARG A 382 14.78 -30.03 19.57
C ARG A 382 14.32 -28.58 19.43
N GLY A 383 13.53 -28.24 18.41
CA GLY A 383 13.02 -26.92 18.16
C GLY A 383 14.04 -25.95 17.55
N ARG A 384 15.16 -26.44 17.00
CA ARG A 384 16.14 -25.58 16.31
C ARG A 384 15.68 -25.36 14.87
N LEU A 385 15.68 -24.09 14.45
CA LEU A 385 15.36 -23.74 13.07
C LEU A 385 16.46 -24.20 12.12
N LEU A 386 16.13 -25.07 11.18
CA LEU A 386 17.05 -25.57 10.17
C LEU A 386 17.17 -24.64 8.96
N THR A 387 16.08 -23.96 8.61
CA THR A 387 16.00 -23.03 7.48
C THR A 387 16.28 -21.58 7.94
N HIS A 388 17.46 -21.33 8.47
CA HIS A 388 17.83 -20.04 9.09
C HIS A 388 18.83 -19.19 8.27
N ALA A 389 19.13 -19.62 7.04
CA ALA A 389 20.11 -18.93 6.18
C ALA A 389 19.62 -18.92 4.72
N PRO A 390 20.12 -18.00 3.88
CA PRO A 390 19.75 -17.93 2.46
C PRO A 390 19.98 -19.23 1.68
N SER A 391 20.91 -20.07 2.14
CA SER A 391 21.18 -21.40 1.55
C SER A 391 20.09 -22.43 1.87
N THR A 392 19.34 -22.26 2.93
CA THR A 392 18.33 -23.21 3.40
C THR A 392 16.91 -22.66 3.33
N TYR A 393 16.70 -21.38 3.54
CA TYR A 393 15.41 -20.70 3.37
C TYR A 393 15.29 -20.13 1.94
N LYS A 394 14.39 -20.73 1.15
CA LYS A 394 14.31 -20.51 -0.29
C LYS A 394 13.34 -19.40 -0.66
N ILE A 395 13.82 -18.15 -0.65
CA ILE A 395 13.09 -17.05 -1.28
C ILE A 395 13.08 -17.20 -2.80
N PRO A 396 12.07 -16.74 -3.53
CA PRO A 396 12.04 -16.80 -4.98
C PRO A 396 13.25 -16.13 -5.63
N ALA A 397 13.89 -16.84 -6.54
CA ALA A 397 14.92 -16.29 -7.43
C ALA A 397 14.28 -15.56 -8.62
N CYS A 398 15.08 -14.85 -9.40
CA CYS A 398 14.61 -14.16 -10.60
C CYS A 398 13.93 -15.09 -11.62
N SER A 399 14.34 -16.38 -11.65
CA SER A 399 13.76 -17.42 -12.51
C SER A 399 12.37 -17.90 -12.05
N ASP A 400 11.99 -17.65 -10.79
CA ASP A 400 10.77 -18.15 -10.20
C ASP A 400 9.58 -17.21 -10.39
N ARG A 401 9.82 -16.01 -10.95
CA ARG A 401 8.75 -15.10 -11.36
C ARG A 401 7.86 -15.75 -12.42
N PRO A 402 6.60 -15.30 -12.58
CA PRO A 402 5.75 -15.77 -13.67
C PRO A 402 6.44 -15.64 -15.02
N LEU A 403 6.29 -16.64 -15.90
CA LEU A 403 6.86 -16.60 -17.27
C LEU A 403 6.27 -15.44 -18.08
N ASP A 404 4.97 -15.24 -17.97
CA ASP A 404 4.23 -14.09 -18.50
C ASP A 404 3.70 -13.29 -17.31
N PHE A 405 4.28 -12.10 -17.06
CA PHE A 405 3.96 -11.28 -15.90
C PHE A 405 3.47 -9.91 -16.34
N ARG A 406 2.20 -9.64 -16.15
CA ARG A 406 1.51 -8.44 -16.61
C ARG A 406 0.93 -7.67 -15.44
N VAL A 407 1.45 -6.47 -15.21
CA VAL A 407 0.96 -5.57 -14.15
C VAL A 407 0.47 -4.28 -14.76
N LYS A 408 -0.73 -3.85 -14.36
CA LYS A 408 -1.35 -2.61 -14.82
C LYS A 408 -1.94 -1.87 -13.63
N LEU A 409 -1.81 -0.55 -13.64
CA LEU A 409 -2.48 0.32 -12.68
C LEU A 409 -3.92 0.58 -13.17
N PHE A 410 -4.87 0.53 -12.24
CA PHE A 410 -6.25 0.88 -12.51
C PHE A 410 -6.40 2.40 -12.61
N SER A 411 -6.89 2.90 -13.74
CA SER A 411 -6.91 4.34 -14.05
C SER A 411 -8.11 5.09 -13.52
N GLU A 412 -9.20 4.39 -13.16
CA GLU A 412 -10.46 4.98 -12.72
C GLU A 412 -10.65 4.98 -11.20
N GLY A 413 -9.58 4.63 -10.46
CA GLY A 413 -9.58 4.68 -9.01
C GLY A 413 -9.53 6.11 -8.51
N GLU A 414 -10.62 6.55 -7.87
CA GLU A 414 -10.68 7.80 -7.12
C GLU A 414 -10.85 7.46 -5.64
N ASN A 415 -9.97 7.99 -4.84
CA ASN A 415 -10.11 7.86 -3.40
C ASN A 415 -11.07 8.94 -2.86
N CYS A 416 -12.03 8.64 -2.02
CA CYS A 416 -12.98 9.61 -1.47
C CYS A 416 -12.40 10.45 -0.31
N GLU A 417 -11.18 10.16 0.12
CA GLU A 417 -10.48 10.90 1.16
C GLU A 417 -9.39 11.80 0.59
N GLU A 418 -9.14 12.93 1.24
CA GLU A 418 -8.09 13.87 0.84
C GLU A 418 -6.71 13.27 1.15
N THR A 419 -5.98 12.89 0.10
CA THR A 419 -4.61 12.40 0.14
C THR A 419 -3.69 13.28 -0.69
N ILE A 420 -2.41 12.94 -0.78
CA ILE A 420 -1.48 13.60 -1.68
C ILE A 420 -1.90 13.36 -3.14
N HIS A 421 -1.98 14.39 -3.91
CA HIS A 421 -2.34 14.38 -5.33
C HIS A 421 -3.74 13.79 -5.64
N ARG A 422 -4.72 14.50 -5.18
CA ARG A 422 -6.10 14.31 -5.61
C ARG A 422 -6.56 15.47 -6.45
#